data_3992e3c12e9096fda7ae09e545a2315e
#
_entry.id   3992e3c12e9096fda7ae09e545a2315e
#
_cell.length_a   1.000
_cell.length_b   1.000
_cell.length_c   1.000
_cell.angle_alpha   90.00
_cell.angle_beta   90.00
_cell.angle_gamma   90.00
#
_symmetry.space_group_name_H-M   'P 1'
#
loop_
_entity.id
_entity.type
_entity.pdbx_description
1 polymer ?
#
loop_
_entity_poly.entity_id
_entity_poly.type
_entity_poly.pdbx_seq_one_letter_code
_entity_poly.pdbx_strand_id
1 'polypeptide(L)'
;MASSQSYLDYVLDLLRDVNDITYKRMMGEFLLYSDGVLFGGIYDNRFLVKDTKSISHMGMQKEKPYDGAKEMFLIDSEDSLEIRDIVLKVVGDLRKK
;
A
#
# COMPACT_ATOMS: atom_id res chain seq x y z
N MET A 1 3.13 -1.51 17.13
CA MET A 1 1.98 -2.40 17.34
C MET A 1 1.69 -3.18 16.08
N ALA A 2 1.15 -4.39 16.23
CA ALA A 2 0.88 -5.24 15.08
C ALA A 2 -0.44 -4.87 14.43
N SER A 3 -0.55 -5.08 13.12
CA SER A 3 -1.79 -4.90 12.39
C SER A 3 -2.67 -6.14 12.55
N SER A 4 -3.99 -5.95 12.57
CA SER A 4 -4.92 -7.05 12.76
C SER A 4 -5.21 -7.77 11.45
N GLN A 5 -5.60 -9.06 11.57
CA GLN A 5 -6.04 -9.85 10.42
C GLN A 5 -7.28 -9.24 9.78
N SER A 6 -8.20 -8.71 10.59
CA SER A 6 -9.41 -8.11 10.04
C SER A 6 -9.11 -6.85 9.22
N TYR A 7 -8.10 -6.08 9.61
CA TYR A 7 -7.70 -4.93 8.81
C TYR A 7 -7.07 -5.37 7.49
N LEU A 8 -6.25 -6.43 7.50
CA LEU A 8 -5.72 -7.01 6.27
C LEU A 8 -6.86 -7.44 5.34
N ASP A 9 -7.85 -8.14 5.88
CA ASP A 9 -8.99 -8.59 5.07
C ASP A 9 -9.73 -7.41 4.44
N TYR A 10 -9.90 -6.34 5.20
CA TYR A 10 -10.53 -5.12 4.72
C TYR A 10 -9.72 -4.51 3.56
N VAL A 11 -8.40 -4.40 3.71
CA VAL A 11 -7.55 -3.84 2.66
C VAL A 11 -7.53 -4.73 1.43
N LEU A 12 -7.50 -6.06 1.61
CA LEU A 12 -7.55 -6.97 0.46
C LEU A 12 -8.85 -6.81 -0.33
N ASP A 13 -9.95 -6.54 0.36
CA ASP A 13 -11.22 -6.26 -0.31
C ASP A 13 -11.14 -4.95 -1.11
N LEU A 14 -10.50 -3.93 -0.57
CA LEU A 14 -10.28 -2.67 -1.30
C LEU A 14 -9.41 -2.88 -2.54
N LEU A 15 -8.57 -3.90 -2.53
CA LEU A 15 -7.66 -4.21 -3.64
C LEU A 15 -8.25 -5.22 -4.63
N ARG A 16 -9.54 -5.53 -4.52
CA ARG A 16 -10.16 -6.58 -5.34
C ARG A 16 -10.07 -6.33 -6.86
N ASP A 17 -9.92 -5.08 -7.26
CA ASP A 17 -9.80 -4.73 -8.68
C ASP A 17 -8.35 -4.65 -9.16
N VAL A 18 -7.39 -4.98 -8.29
CA VAL A 18 -5.96 -4.99 -8.64
C VAL A 18 -5.55 -6.44 -8.88
N ASN A 19 -4.79 -6.68 -9.96
CA ASN A 19 -4.38 -8.03 -10.35
C ASN A 19 -3.30 -8.59 -9.44
N ASP A 20 -3.40 -9.91 -9.17
CA ASP A 20 -2.33 -10.68 -8.52
C ASP A 20 -1.82 -10.08 -7.22
N ILE A 21 -2.77 -9.76 -6.32
CA ILE A 21 -2.42 -9.26 -5.00
C ILE A 21 -1.99 -10.43 -4.11
N THR A 22 -0.80 -10.29 -3.53
CA THR A 22 -0.30 -11.22 -2.53
C THR A 22 0.23 -10.42 -1.35
N TYR A 23 0.49 -11.10 -0.24
CA TYR A 23 1.03 -10.43 0.94
C TYR A 23 2.00 -11.35 1.68
N LYS A 24 2.86 -10.75 2.49
CA LYS A 24 3.74 -11.47 3.42
C LYS A 24 3.63 -10.86 4.79
N ARG A 25 3.61 -11.70 5.80
CA ARG A 25 3.71 -11.24 7.19
C ARG A 25 5.16 -10.95 7.52
N MET A 26 5.39 -9.85 8.23
CA MET A 26 6.73 -9.52 8.69
C MET A 26 6.62 -8.73 9.99
N MET A 27 7.06 -9.35 11.09
CA MET A 27 7.11 -8.71 12.42
C MET A 27 5.75 -8.12 12.85
N GLY A 28 4.67 -8.85 12.57
CA GLY A 28 3.32 -8.42 12.93
C GLY A 28 2.66 -7.47 11.95
N GLU A 29 3.38 -7.06 10.91
CA GLU A 29 2.85 -6.22 9.86
C GLU A 29 2.72 -6.99 8.56
N PHE A 30 2.20 -6.35 7.50
CA PHE A 30 1.99 -7.02 6.22
C PHE A 30 2.62 -6.23 5.10
N LEU A 31 3.35 -6.93 4.23
CA LEU A 31 3.85 -6.35 2.99
C LEU A 31 2.89 -6.74 1.86
N LEU A 32 2.60 -5.81 0.97
CA LEU A 32 1.63 -6.03 -0.11
C LEU A 32 2.32 -5.98 -1.46
N TYR A 33 1.98 -6.97 -2.30
CA TYR A 33 2.56 -7.12 -3.63
C TYR A 33 1.46 -7.18 -4.68
N SER A 34 1.74 -6.63 -5.85
CA SER A 34 0.91 -6.82 -7.04
C SER A 34 1.81 -7.37 -8.14
N ASP A 35 1.47 -8.55 -8.65
CA ASP A 35 2.24 -9.21 -9.70
C ASP A 35 3.74 -9.28 -9.33
N GLY A 36 3.99 -9.63 -8.06
CA GLY A 36 5.35 -9.76 -7.53
C GLY A 36 6.06 -8.47 -7.17
N VAL A 37 5.44 -7.32 -7.41
CA VAL A 37 6.05 -6.00 -7.12
C VAL A 37 5.57 -5.51 -5.76
N LEU A 38 6.50 -5.24 -4.85
CA LEU A 38 6.21 -4.71 -3.52
C LEU A 38 5.82 -3.23 -3.65
N PHE A 39 4.53 -2.92 -3.52
CA PHE A 39 4.05 -1.54 -3.70
C PHE A 39 3.71 -0.83 -2.39
N GLY A 40 3.54 -1.54 -1.31
CA GLY A 40 3.17 -0.93 -0.04
C GLY A 40 2.99 -1.96 1.03
N GLY A 41 2.23 -1.61 2.06
CA GLY A 41 1.99 -2.53 3.16
C GLY A 41 0.97 -2.00 4.14
N ILE A 42 0.74 -2.79 5.18
CA ILE A 42 -0.15 -2.43 6.28
C ILE A 42 0.71 -2.35 7.53
N TYR A 43 0.75 -1.17 8.14
CA TYR A 43 1.59 -0.88 9.30
C TYR A 43 0.75 -0.22 10.37
N ASP A 44 0.60 -0.88 11.52
CA ASP A 44 -0.17 -0.34 12.65
C ASP A 44 -1.59 0.03 12.22
N ASN A 45 -2.25 -0.89 11.48
CA ASN A 45 -3.58 -0.72 10.91
C ASN A 45 -3.70 0.53 10.01
N ARG A 46 -2.63 0.82 9.24
CA ARG A 46 -2.63 1.86 8.22
C ARG A 46 -2.22 1.26 6.90
N PHE A 47 -2.94 1.59 5.84
CA PHE A 47 -2.60 1.14 4.49
C PHE A 47 -1.72 2.21 3.85
N LEU A 48 -0.45 1.88 3.65
CA LEU A 48 0.55 2.79 3.10
C LEU A 48 1.09 2.26 1.78
N VAL A 49 1.34 3.16 0.82
CA VAL A 49 1.98 2.81 -0.45
C VAL A 49 3.26 3.60 -0.62
N LYS A 50 4.19 3.06 -1.40
CA LYS A 50 5.49 3.69 -1.60
C LYS A 50 5.35 5.05 -2.25
N ASP A 51 6.25 5.96 -1.88
CA ASP A 51 6.33 7.30 -2.43
C ASP A 51 6.99 7.20 -3.82
N THR A 52 6.20 7.37 -4.86
CA THR A 52 6.67 7.35 -6.23
C THR A 52 6.21 8.60 -6.97
N LYS A 53 6.86 8.90 -8.09
CA LYS A 53 6.62 10.15 -8.82
C LYS A 53 5.18 10.31 -9.30
N SER A 54 4.57 9.23 -9.76
CA SER A 54 3.24 9.33 -10.37
C SER A 54 2.15 9.76 -9.39
N ILE A 55 2.37 9.56 -8.09
CA ILE A 55 1.38 9.93 -7.08
C ILE A 55 1.85 11.07 -6.16
N SER A 56 3.08 11.54 -6.33
CA SER A 56 3.64 12.56 -5.42
C SER A 56 2.87 13.88 -5.44
N HIS A 57 2.19 14.18 -6.53
CA HIS A 57 1.44 15.44 -6.69
C HIS A 57 -0.03 15.34 -6.29
N MET A 58 -0.48 14.18 -5.81
CA MET A 58 -1.89 13.96 -5.50
C MET A 58 -2.32 14.54 -4.15
N GLY A 59 -1.39 15.10 -3.39
CA GLY A 59 -1.72 15.72 -2.11
C GLY A 59 -2.04 14.72 -1.01
N MET A 60 -1.61 13.48 -1.16
CA MET A 60 -1.85 12.45 -0.15
C MET A 60 -1.00 12.70 1.09
N GLN A 61 -1.53 12.31 2.25
CA GLN A 61 -0.82 12.44 3.51
C GLN A 61 0.36 11.46 3.56
N LYS A 62 1.51 11.94 4.03
CA LYS A 62 2.68 11.09 4.23
C LYS A 62 2.78 10.66 5.68
N GLU A 63 3.14 9.40 5.88
CA GLU A 63 3.38 8.84 7.22
C GLU A 63 4.54 7.86 7.18
N LYS A 64 5.24 7.75 8.28
CA LYS A 64 6.30 6.74 8.41
C LYS A 64 5.66 5.41 8.83
N PRO A 65 6.00 4.30 8.15
CA PRO A 65 5.49 2.99 8.57
C PRO A 65 6.00 2.57 9.94
N TYR A 66 7.23 2.99 10.28
CA TYR A 66 7.83 2.74 11.59
C TYR A 66 9.00 3.73 11.78
N ASP A 67 9.51 3.81 13.00
CA ASP A 67 10.62 4.74 13.32
C ASP A 67 11.85 4.41 12.49
N GLY A 68 12.43 5.43 11.88
CA GLY A 68 13.62 5.31 11.06
C GLY A 68 13.36 4.96 9.60
N ALA A 69 12.12 4.66 9.23
CA ALA A 69 11.79 4.36 7.85
C ALA A 69 11.52 5.63 7.04
N LYS A 70 11.60 5.50 5.73
CA LYS A 70 11.17 6.57 4.82
C LYS A 70 9.66 6.71 4.86
N GLU A 71 9.19 7.93 4.64
CA GLU A 71 7.76 8.19 4.57
C GLU A 71 7.12 7.49 3.39
N MET A 72 5.87 7.08 3.58
CA MET A 72 5.03 6.48 2.54
C MET A 72 3.72 7.27 2.50
N PHE A 73 2.93 7.07 1.45
CA PHE A 73 1.63 7.75 1.34
C PHE A 73 0.53 6.93 1.98
N LEU A 74 -0.30 7.59 2.78
CA LEU A 74 -1.44 6.96 3.43
C LEU A 74 -2.61 6.88 2.45
N ILE A 75 -3.18 5.68 2.33
CA ILE A 75 -4.42 5.47 1.58
C ILE A 75 -5.56 5.51 2.58
N ASP A 76 -6.39 6.54 2.51
CA ASP A 76 -7.57 6.66 3.38
C ASP A 76 -8.89 6.58 2.60
N SER A 77 -8.82 6.32 1.30
CA SER A 77 -10.00 6.15 0.46
C SER A 77 -10.64 4.80 0.67
N GLU A 78 -11.95 4.72 0.48
CA GLU A 78 -12.70 3.46 0.48
C GLU A 78 -13.19 3.11 -0.92
N ASP A 79 -12.79 3.87 -1.92
CA ASP A 79 -13.18 3.63 -3.32
C ASP A 79 -12.16 2.71 -3.97
N SER A 80 -12.57 1.47 -4.27
CA SER A 80 -11.67 0.46 -4.84
C SER A 80 -11.12 0.87 -6.20
N LEU A 81 -11.86 1.64 -6.99
CA LEU A 81 -11.38 2.09 -8.30
C LEU A 81 -10.30 3.17 -8.16
N GLU A 82 -10.47 4.07 -7.21
CA GLU A 82 -9.45 5.07 -6.92
C GLU A 82 -8.18 4.42 -6.38
N ILE A 83 -8.34 3.45 -5.48
CA ILE A 83 -7.20 2.71 -4.92
C ILE A 83 -6.49 1.95 -6.03
N ARG A 84 -7.23 1.31 -6.92
CA ARG A 84 -6.65 0.60 -8.06
C ARG A 84 -5.78 1.55 -8.90
N ASP A 85 -6.29 2.73 -9.20
CA ASP A 85 -5.56 3.71 -9.99
C ASP A 85 -4.24 4.11 -9.31
N ILE A 86 -4.29 4.36 -8.00
CA ILE A 86 -3.09 4.70 -7.24
C ILE A 86 -2.09 3.56 -7.26
N VAL A 87 -2.54 2.33 -6.98
CA VAL A 87 -1.65 1.16 -6.93
C VAL A 87 -1.02 0.89 -8.30
N LEU A 88 -1.80 1.00 -9.38
CA LEU A 88 -1.27 0.80 -10.72
C LEU A 88 -0.18 1.81 -11.05
N LYS A 89 -0.35 3.06 -10.64
CA LYS A 89 0.67 4.09 -10.84
C LYS A 89 1.95 3.76 -10.07
N VAL A 90 1.81 3.36 -8.81
CA VAL A 90 2.97 2.99 -7.98
C VAL A 90 3.70 1.79 -8.59
N VAL A 91 2.97 0.74 -8.94
CA VAL A 91 3.57 -0.47 -9.52
C VAL A 91 4.26 -0.13 -10.84
N GLY A 92 3.63 0.70 -11.68
CA GLY A 92 4.22 1.12 -12.94
C GLY A 92 5.54 1.86 -12.74
N ASP A 93 5.59 2.77 -11.77
CA ASP A 93 6.82 3.49 -11.45
C ASP A 93 7.93 2.56 -10.96
N LEU A 94 7.57 1.58 -10.12
CA LEU A 94 8.55 0.64 -9.57
C LEU A 94 9.11 -0.29 -10.64
N ARG A 95 8.31 -0.63 -11.65
CA ARG A 95 8.76 -1.49 -12.75
C ARG A 95 9.70 -0.81 -13.72
N LYS A 96 9.68 0.51 -13.75
CA LYS A 96 10.52 1.28 -14.69
C LYS A 96 11.95 1.44 -14.24
N LYS A 97 12.29 0.94 -13.08
CA LYS A 97 13.67 1.03 -12.59
C LYS A 97 14.58 0.02 -13.24
#